data_fd230904cf225b38e210e42c3cac4a11
#
_entry.id   fd230904cf225b38e210e42c3cac4a11
#
_cell.length_a   1.000
_cell.length_b   1.000
_cell.length_c   1.000
_cell.angle_alpha   90.00
_cell.angle_beta   90.00
_cell.angle_gamma   90.00
#
_symmetry.space_group_name_H-M   'P 1'
#
loop_
_entity.id
_entity.type
_entity.pdbx_description
1 polymer ?
#
loop_
_entity_poly.entity_id
_entity_poly.type
_entity_poly.pdbx_seq_one_letter_code
_entity_poly.pdbx_strand_id
1 'polypeptide(L)'
;MILISHRGNTKGKRAELENNPSYVQSAIDSGYEVEIDVWFIDGEWWLGHDNPEHKISIDYFSSKPFWIHAKNMEAFCSLQSYTSLNYFWHQEDDYTLTSKNYIWAYPGKCVLPVKKSIAVMPEIYNNNIKNFSGICSDYIENYK
;
A
#
# COMPACT_ATOMS: atom_id res chain seq x y z
N MET A 1 -7.56 -7.87 -12.54
CA MET A 1 -6.28 -7.30 -12.04
C MET A 1 -6.58 -6.52 -10.78
N ILE A 2 -5.77 -6.62 -9.74
CA ILE A 2 -5.93 -5.82 -8.51
C ILE A 2 -5.42 -4.42 -8.81
N LEU A 3 -6.21 -3.39 -8.50
CA LEU A 3 -5.85 -1.99 -8.70
C LEU A 3 -5.72 -1.30 -7.36
N ILE A 4 -4.51 -0.88 -7.01
CA ILE A 4 -4.15 -0.32 -5.72
C ILE A 4 -3.74 1.14 -5.90
N SER A 5 -4.45 2.04 -5.25
CA SER A 5 -4.09 3.45 -5.12
C SER A 5 -2.93 3.59 -4.13
N HIS A 6 -1.83 4.20 -4.53
CA HIS A 6 -0.70 4.49 -3.67
C HIS A 6 -1.03 5.70 -2.78
N ARG A 7 -1.20 5.48 -1.47
CA ARG A 7 -1.50 6.49 -0.45
C ARG A 7 -2.76 7.34 -0.68
N GLY A 8 -3.71 6.82 -1.47
CA GLY A 8 -4.92 7.55 -1.87
C GLY A 8 -4.84 8.24 -3.24
N ASN A 9 -3.68 8.29 -3.88
CA ASN A 9 -3.51 8.88 -5.20
C ASN A 9 -4.22 8.07 -6.29
N THR A 10 -4.93 8.73 -7.18
CA THR A 10 -5.63 8.08 -8.30
C THR A 10 -5.28 8.68 -9.65
N LYS A 11 -5.06 9.99 -9.72
CA LYS A 11 -4.80 10.77 -10.96
C LYS A 11 -3.43 11.44 -10.95
N GLY A 12 -2.55 11.04 -10.07
CA GLY A 12 -1.21 11.59 -9.90
C GLY A 12 -0.89 11.86 -8.43
N LYS A 13 0.38 12.06 -8.17
CA LYS A 13 0.88 12.31 -6.82
C LYS A 13 0.37 13.63 -6.24
N ARG A 14 -0.24 13.57 -5.08
CA ARG A 14 -0.71 14.70 -4.27
C ARG A 14 -0.11 14.59 -2.87
N ALA A 15 1.20 14.89 -2.75
CA ALA A 15 1.97 14.69 -1.52
C ALA A 15 1.31 15.26 -0.26
N GLU A 16 0.62 16.40 -0.39
CA GLU A 16 -0.09 17.09 0.69
C GLU A 16 -1.36 16.35 1.16
N LEU A 17 -1.86 15.40 0.38
CA LEU A 17 -3.07 14.62 0.67
C LEU A 17 -2.77 13.15 0.97
N GLU A 18 -1.56 12.69 0.64
CA GLU A 18 -1.15 11.28 0.86
C GLU A 18 -1.41 10.84 2.30
N ASN A 19 -1.95 9.64 2.47
CA ASN A 19 -2.30 9.06 3.77
C ASN A 19 -3.35 9.82 4.59
N ASN A 20 -3.95 10.90 4.07
CA ASN A 20 -5.07 11.55 4.75
C ASN A 20 -6.29 10.60 4.74
N PRO A 21 -6.94 10.34 5.87
CA PRO A 21 -8.04 9.37 5.96
C PRO A 21 -9.20 9.63 4.99
N SER A 22 -9.57 10.90 4.74
CA SER A 22 -10.64 11.24 3.81
C SER A 22 -10.22 11.05 2.35
N TYR A 23 -8.97 11.34 2.02
CA TYR A 23 -8.39 11.13 0.69
C TYR A 23 -8.29 9.64 0.35
N VAL A 24 -7.82 8.84 1.31
CA VAL A 24 -7.79 7.37 1.24
C VAL A 24 -9.20 6.82 1.04
N GLN A 25 -10.19 7.33 1.78
CA GLN A 25 -11.58 6.88 1.64
C GLN A 25 -12.14 7.18 0.24
N SER A 26 -11.80 8.35 -0.34
CA SER A 26 -12.22 8.70 -1.71
C SER A 26 -11.70 7.72 -2.77
N ALA A 27 -10.48 7.19 -2.59
CA ALA A 27 -9.93 6.15 -3.47
C ALA A 27 -10.69 4.83 -3.32
N ILE A 28 -11.03 4.44 -2.08
CA ILE A 28 -11.86 3.24 -1.80
C ILE A 28 -13.24 3.38 -2.44
N ASP A 29 -13.88 4.53 -2.28
CA ASP A 29 -15.21 4.82 -2.84
C ASP A 29 -15.20 4.78 -4.38
N SER A 30 -14.02 5.04 -4.98
CA SER A 30 -13.79 4.92 -6.42
C SER A 30 -13.52 3.48 -6.89
N GLY A 31 -13.52 2.51 -5.97
CA GLY A 31 -13.38 1.08 -6.25
C GLY A 31 -11.95 0.55 -6.25
N TYR A 32 -10.99 1.29 -5.69
CA TYR A 32 -9.60 0.85 -5.56
C TYR A 32 -9.34 0.21 -4.19
N GLU A 33 -8.41 -0.73 -4.14
CA GLU A 33 -7.69 -1.04 -2.90
C GLU A 33 -6.68 0.07 -2.64
N VAL A 34 -6.19 0.22 -1.41
CA VAL A 34 -5.29 1.33 -1.09
C VAL A 34 -4.07 0.86 -0.29
N GLU A 35 -2.89 1.24 -0.75
CA GLU A 35 -1.68 1.16 0.06
C GLU A 35 -1.61 2.37 0.99
N ILE A 36 -1.27 2.12 2.26
CA ILE A 36 -1.16 3.13 3.31
C ILE A 36 0.09 2.92 4.15
N ASP A 37 0.72 4.01 4.58
CA ASP A 37 1.87 4.01 5.50
C ASP A 37 1.41 4.13 6.94
N VAL A 38 1.82 3.20 7.81
CA VAL A 38 1.30 3.08 9.17
C VAL A 38 2.41 3.07 10.23
N TRP A 39 2.23 3.88 11.25
CA TRP A 39 3.05 3.94 12.46
C TRP A 39 2.26 3.46 13.67
N PHE A 40 2.96 2.88 14.64
CA PHE A 40 2.43 2.60 15.97
C PHE A 40 3.37 3.20 17.00
N ILE A 41 2.91 4.21 17.74
CA ILE A 41 3.74 5.01 18.64
C ILE A 41 2.97 5.23 19.94
N ASP A 42 3.57 4.90 21.08
CA ASP A 42 2.99 5.08 22.43
C ASP A 42 1.58 4.47 22.54
N GLY A 43 1.37 3.31 21.95
CA GLY A 43 0.08 2.60 21.99
C GLY A 43 -0.97 3.11 21.00
N GLU A 44 -0.62 4.02 20.10
CA GLU A 44 -1.54 4.66 19.17
C GLU A 44 -1.13 4.46 17.72
N TRP A 45 -2.13 4.34 16.83
CA TRP A 45 -1.94 4.16 15.39
C TRP A 45 -2.00 5.50 14.65
N TRP A 46 -1.13 5.64 13.65
CA TRP A 46 -1.02 6.84 12.83
C TRP A 46 -0.79 6.50 11.36
N LEU A 47 -1.28 7.34 10.46
CA LEU A 47 -0.94 7.32 9.04
C LEU A 47 0.05 8.45 8.73
N GLY A 48 0.93 8.20 7.74
CA GLY A 48 1.89 9.18 7.23
C GLY A 48 3.14 8.52 6.66
N HIS A 49 3.71 9.06 5.58
CA HIS A 49 4.87 8.47 4.94
C HIS A 49 6.17 8.76 5.69
N ASP A 50 6.51 10.02 5.85
CA ASP A 50 7.78 10.44 6.48
C ASP A 50 7.65 10.59 8.00
N ASN A 51 6.46 10.94 8.46
CA ASN A 51 6.14 11.17 9.86
C ASN A 51 4.71 10.67 10.17
N PRO A 52 4.40 10.37 11.43
CA PRO A 52 3.02 10.13 11.88
C PRO A 52 2.23 11.44 11.83
N GLU A 53 1.25 11.53 10.93
CA GLU A 53 0.51 12.76 10.66
C GLU A 53 -0.96 12.67 11.08
N HIS A 54 -1.62 11.54 10.81
CA HIS A 54 -3.05 11.37 11.03
C HIS A 54 -3.31 10.24 12.02
N LYS A 55 -3.74 10.59 13.22
CA LYS A 55 -4.11 9.60 14.23
C LYS A 55 -5.37 8.85 13.80
N ILE A 56 -5.34 7.53 13.96
CA ILE A 56 -6.45 6.62 13.67
C ILE A 56 -6.66 5.65 14.82
N SER A 57 -7.83 5.01 14.85
CA SER A 57 -8.07 3.85 15.72
C SER A 57 -7.76 2.55 15.00
N ILE A 58 -7.61 1.44 15.73
CA ILE A 58 -7.45 0.11 15.13
C ILE A 58 -8.65 -0.27 14.24
N ASP A 59 -9.85 0.19 14.55
CA ASP A 59 -11.05 -0.06 13.77
C ASP A 59 -11.00 0.57 12.39
N TYR A 60 -10.11 1.54 12.16
CA TYR A 60 -9.89 2.13 10.84
C TYR A 60 -9.51 1.09 9.79
N PHE A 61 -8.80 0.03 10.19
CA PHE A 61 -8.39 -1.03 9.29
C PHE A 61 -9.49 -2.05 8.98
N SER A 62 -10.58 -2.05 9.76
CA SER A 62 -11.62 -3.07 9.66
C SER A 62 -12.39 -2.99 8.34
N SER A 63 -12.49 -4.15 7.67
CA SER A 63 -13.29 -4.33 6.44
C SER A 63 -12.89 -3.42 5.27
N LYS A 64 -11.66 -2.89 5.28
CA LYS A 64 -11.13 -2.06 4.19
C LYS A 64 -10.05 -2.79 3.42
N PRO A 65 -9.95 -2.55 2.09
CA PRO A 65 -9.00 -3.24 1.22
C PRO A 65 -7.62 -2.59 1.30
N PHE A 66 -6.99 -2.68 2.47
CA PHE A 66 -5.69 -2.06 2.70
C PHE A 66 -4.50 -2.98 2.43
N TRP A 67 -3.43 -2.36 1.91
CA TRP A 67 -2.07 -2.86 1.81
C TRP A 67 -1.22 -2.01 2.75
N ILE A 68 -0.91 -2.55 3.93
CA ILE A 68 -0.36 -1.76 5.04
C ILE A 68 1.16 -1.85 5.03
N HIS A 69 1.81 -0.73 4.70
CA HIS A 69 3.25 -0.57 4.84
C HIS A 69 3.57 -0.12 6.27
N ALA A 70 4.17 -1.01 7.07
CA ALA A 70 4.62 -0.66 8.41
C ALA A 70 5.85 0.24 8.34
N LYS A 71 5.81 1.40 9.02
CA LYS A 71 6.85 2.42 8.99
C LYS A 71 7.83 2.34 10.17
N ASN A 72 7.46 1.66 11.23
CA ASN A 72 8.34 1.39 12.37
C ASN A 72 8.15 -0.05 12.89
N MET A 73 9.13 -0.52 13.65
CA MET A 73 9.15 -1.89 14.15
C MET A 73 7.95 -2.17 15.06
N GLU A 74 7.52 -1.18 15.83
CA GLU A 74 6.37 -1.29 16.72
C GLU A 74 5.08 -1.55 15.93
N ALA A 75 4.87 -0.86 14.80
CA ALA A 75 3.74 -1.13 13.91
C ALA A 75 3.83 -2.53 13.31
N PHE A 76 4.99 -2.93 12.81
CA PHE A 76 5.19 -4.24 12.21
C PHE A 76 4.92 -5.38 13.19
N CYS A 77 5.42 -5.28 14.42
CA CYS A 77 5.16 -6.27 15.47
C CYS A 77 3.68 -6.29 15.90
N SER A 78 3.06 -5.13 16.06
CA SER A 78 1.66 -5.03 16.51
C SER A 78 0.69 -5.56 15.46
N LEU A 79 0.96 -5.35 14.16
CA LEU A 79 0.13 -5.84 13.06
C LEU A 79 0.06 -7.37 13.00
N GLN A 80 1.05 -8.09 13.52
CA GLN A 80 1.06 -9.56 13.52
C GLN A 80 -0.12 -10.16 14.30
N SER A 81 -0.67 -9.45 15.26
CA SER A 81 -1.85 -9.89 16.01
C SER A 81 -3.15 -9.82 15.20
N TYR A 82 -3.13 -9.18 14.03
CA TYR A 82 -4.31 -8.97 13.17
C TYR A 82 -4.20 -9.77 11.87
N THR A 83 -4.44 -11.06 11.96
CA THR A 83 -4.26 -12.03 10.86
C THR A 83 -5.12 -11.77 9.62
N SER A 84 -6.18 -10.97 9.74
CA SER A 84 -7.02 -10.56 8.60
C SER A 84 -6.37 -9.48 7.74
N LEU A 85 -5.45 -8.69 8.30
CA LEU A 85 -4.82 -7.57 7.60
C LEU A 85 -3.73 -8.05 6.64
N ASN A 86 -3.53 -7.30 5.57
CA ASN A 86 -2.43 -7.50 4.63
C ASN A 86 -1.38 -6.40 4.87
N TYR A 87 -0.23 -6.77 5.38
CA TYR A 87 0.82 -5.84 5.75
C TYR A 87 2.20 -6.34 5.31
N PHE A 88 3.16 -5.42 5.23
CA PHE A 88 4.55 -5.70 4.87
C PHE A 88 5.49 -4.66 5.46
N TRP A 89 6.75 -5.05 5.56
CA TRP A 89 7.88 -4.18 5.84
C TRP A 89 8.69 -4.01 4.57
N HIS A 90 9.16 -2.79 4.31
CA HIS A 90 9.96 -2.51 3.13
C HIS A 90 10.82 -1.26 3.35
N GLN A 91 12.08 -1.30 2.92
CA GLN A 91 13.03 -0.19 2.94
C GLN A 91 13.65 0.01 1.56
N GLU A 92 14.75 -0.64 1.25
CA GLU A 92 15.50 -0.48 -0.02
C GLU A 92 15.55 -1.79 -0.83
N ASP A 93 14.64 -2.70 -0.57
CA ASP A 93 14.61 -4.01 -1.21
C ASP A 93 14.01 -3.95 -2.62
N ASP A 94 14.50 -4.80 -3.52
CA ASP A 94 13.91 -4.99 -4.83
C ASP A 94 12.53 -5.65 -4.76
N TYR A 95 12.33 -6.50 -3.75
CA TYR A 95 11.09 -7.24 -3.51
C TYR A 95 10.86 -7.39 -2.02
N THR A 96 9.58 -7.38 -1.62
CA THR A 96 9.17 -7.82 -0.30
C THR A 96 7.96 -8.75 -0.40
N LEU A 97 7.72 -9.54 0.66
CA LEU A 97 6.58 -10.44 0.74
C LEU A 97 5.58 -9.88 1.76
N THR A 98 4.34 -9.71 1.35
CA THR A 98 3.29 -9.29 2.28
C THR A 98 2.83 -10.46 3.17
N SER A 99 2.18 -10.19 4.27
CA SER A 99 1.60 -11.19 5.18
C SER A 99 0.55 -12.11 4.51
N LYS A 100 0.04 -11.73 3.34
CA LYS A 100 -0.86 -12.53 2.50
C LYS A 100 -0.15 -13.22 1.33
N ASN A 101 1.19 -13.27 1.38
CA ASN A 101 2.05 -13.92 0.38
C ASN A 101 1.99 -13.30 -1.01
N TYR A 102 1.78 -11.98 -1.11
CA TYR A 102 1.99 -11.26 -2.36
C TYR A 102 3.44 -10.78 -2.47
N ILE A 103 4.04 -10.97 -3.64
CA ILE A 103 5.32 -10.34 -3.98
C ILE A 103 5.03 -8.88 -4.32
N TRP A 104 5.59 -7.97 -3.53
CA TRP A 104 5.56 -6.52 -3.74
C TRP A 104 6.86 -6.13 -4.44
N ALA A 105 6.80 -5.88 -5.75
CA ALA A 105 7.97 -5.64 -6.58
C ALA A 105 8.22 -4.15 -6.79
N TYR A 106 9.42 -3.70 -6.47
CA TYR A 106 9.85 -2.31 -6.61
C TYR A 106 9.76 -1.82 -8.06
N PRO A 107 9.68 -0.48 -8.28
CA PRO A 107 9.68 0.07 -9.64
C PRO A 107 10.88 -0.43 -10.48
N GLY A 108 10.60 -0.85 -11.71
CA GLY A 108 11.62 -1.41 -12.61
C GLY A 108 11.90 -2.90 -12.45
N LYS A 109 11.37 -3.55 -11.39
CA LYS A 109 11.63 -4.97 -11.14
C LYS A 109 10.59 -5.86 -11.81
N CYS A 110 11.02 -7.03 -12.27
CA CYS A 110 10.19 -8.01 -12.97
C CYS A 110 9.99 -9.24 -12.12
N VAL A 111 8.87 -9.92 -12.32
CA VAL A 111 8.59 -11.23 -11.73
C VAL A 111 8.35 -12.28 -12.80
N LEU A 112 8.56 -13.53 -12.44
CA LEU A 112 8.06 -14.66 -13.23
C LEU A 112 6.52 -14.70 -13.15
N PRO A 113 5.82 -15.35 -14.10
CA PRO A 113 4.37 -15.48 -14.05
C PRO A 113 3.92 -16.20 -12.78
N VAL A 114 3.41 -15.44 -11.81
CA VAL A 114 2.90 -15.93 -10.51
C VAL A 114 1.57 -15.30 -10.19
N LYS A 115 0.74 -16.02 -9.42
CA LYS A 115 -0.63 -15.57 -9.12
C LYS A 115 -0.73 -14.41 -8.13
N LYS A 116 0.33 -14.15 -7.36
CA LYS A 116 0.33 -13.16 -6.28
C LYS A 116 1.54 -12.25 -6.41
N SER A 117 1.42 -11.22 -7.25
CA SER A 117 2.47 -10.21 -7.43
C SER A 117 1.89 -8.85 -7.79
N ILE A 118 2.48 -7.81 -7.24
CA ILE A 118 2.08 -6.41 -7.43
C ILE A 118 3.26 -5.65 -8.03
N ALA A 119 3.03 -4.99 -9.18
CA ALA A 119 3.95 -4.02 -9.74
C ALA A 119 3.75 -2.68 -9.06
N VAL A 120 4.79 -2.16 -8.40
CA VAL A 120 4.74 -0.86 -7.73
C VAL A 120 5.23 0.22 -8.69
N MET A 121 4.43 1.26 -8.89
CA MET A 121 4.71 2.41 -9.76
C MET A 121 5.37 2.02 -11.09
N PRO A 122 4.72 1.15 -11.89
CA PRO A 122 5.29 0.67 -13.14
C PRO A 122 5.54 1.79 -14.15
N GLU A 123 4.85 2.91 -14.03
CA GLU A 123 5.00 4.11 -14.86
C GLU A 123 6.37 4.76 -14.77
N ILE A 124 7.09 4.63 -13.65
CA ILE A 124 8.41 5.26 -13.45
C ILE A 124 9.44 4.76 -14.48
N TYR A 125 9.42 3.45 -14.76
CA TYR A 125 10.36 2.82 -15.68
C TYR A 125 9.67 2.16 -16.89
N ASN A 126 8.42 2.51 -17.13
CA ASN A 126 7.60 1.92 -18.19
C ASN A 126 7.62 0.38 -18.18
N ASN A 127 7.41 -0.19 -16.99
CA ASN A 127 7.49 -1.63 -16.76
C ASN A 127 6.43 -2.41 -17.53
N ASN A 128 6.85 -3.57 -18.06
CA ASN A 128 5.91 -4.57 -18.55
C ASN A 128 5.18 -5.26 -17.37
N ILE A 129 3.90 -5.02 -17.27
CA ILE A 129 3.04 -5.53 -16.17
C ILE A 129 2.39 -6.88 -16.46
N LYS A 130 2.67 -7.51 -17.59
CA LYS A 130 1.99 -8.72 -18.06
C LYS A 130 2.01 -9.90 -17.06
N ASN A 131 3.08 -10.01 -16.29
CA ASN A 131 3.26 -11.10 -15.32
C ASN A 131 2.70 -10.79 -13.93
N PHE A 132 2.19 -9.59 -13.73
CA PHE A 132 1.68 -9.15 -12.43
C PHE A 132 0.18 -9.42 -12.28
N SER A 133 -0.24 -9.72 -11.07
CA SER A 133 -1.66 -9.90 -10.72
C SER A 133 -2.32 -8.57 -10.31
N GLY A 134 -1.52 -7.56 -10.00
CA GLY A 134 -2.01 -6.24 -9.63
C GLY A 134 -0.96 -5.15 -9.78
N ILE A 135 -1.40 -3.92 -9.60
CA ILE A 135 -0.60 -2.70 -9.75
C ILE A 135 -0.88 -1.79 -8.56
N CYS A 136 0.17 -1.18 -8.01
CA CYS A 136 0.09 -0.04 -7.08
C CYS A 136 0.68 1.19 -7.77
N SER A 137 -0.08 2.27 -7.91
CA SER A 137 0.32 3.44 -8.67
C SER A 137 -0.29 4.73 -8.14
N ASP A 138 0.43 5.84 -8.32
CA ASP A 138 -0.11 7.20 -8.13
C ASP A 138 -1.12 7.58 -9.23
N TYR A 139 -1.07 6.88 -10.37
CA TYR A 139 -1.93 7.09 -11.54
C TYR A 139 -2.85 5.90 -11.81
N ILE A 140 -3.35 5.26 -10.75
CA ILE A 140 -4.07 3.99 -10.84
C ILE A 140 -5.28 4.02 -11.78
N GLU A 141 -5.89 5.19 -11.97
CA GLU A 141 -6.99 5.38 -12.91
C GLU A 141 -6.63 5.01 -14.36
N ASN A 142 -5.35 5.18 -14.74
CA ASN A 142 -4.88 4.86 -16.09
C ASN A 142 -4.83 3.36 -16.39
N TYR A 143 -5.04 2.52 -15.37
CA TYR A 143 -4.99 1.06 -15.48
C TYR A 143 -6.37 0.38 -15.39
N LYS A 144 -7.43 1.18 -15.39
CA LYS A 144 -8.83 0.69 -15.40
C LYS A 144 -9.21 -0.04 -16.69
#